data_c7e946aeabee5846574b8e0ec90e42b5
#
_entry.id   c7e946aeabee5846574b8e0ec90e42b5
#
_cell.length_a   1.000
_cell.length_b   1.000
_cell.length_c   1.000
_cell.angle_alpha   90.00
_cell.angle_beta   90.00
_cell.angle_gamma   90.00
#
_symmetry.space_group_name_H-M   'P 1'
#
loop_
_entity.id
_entity.type
_entity.pdbx_description
1 polymer ?
#
loop_
_entity_poly.entity_id
_entity_poly.type
_entity_poly.pdbx_seq_one_letter_code
_entity_poly.pdbx_strand_id
1 'polypeptide(L)'
;MKKVFLDTNIFIDFFEETRENNQQAKQLIYFLISNDIKIIFSEDMISTVAYILKKENLGKFTHFIKTISLEKEFEIVSFGVSVINMACDYYDKYRGDFEDYLQYFCAEKEGCCAIYT
;
A
#
# COMPACT_ATOMS: atom_id res chain seq x y z
N MET A 1 13.70 -12.79 3.07
CA MET A 1 12.92 -12.16 1.98
C MET A 1 12.85 -10.66 2.21
N LYS A 2 13.21 -9.89 1.19
CA LYS A 2 13.07 -8.43 1.27
C LYS A 2 11.60 -8.05 1.27
N LYS A 3 11.29 -6.98 1.99
CA LYS A 3 9.94 -6.46 2.11
C LYS A 3 9.90 -5.01 1.64
N VAL A 4 8.87 -4.66 0.88
CA VAL A 4 8.62 -3.27 0.50
C VAL A 4 7.19 -2.90 0.85
N PHE A 5 6.99 -1.63 1.12
CA PHE A 5 5.66 -1.09 1.43
C PHE A 5 5.14 -0.34 0.21
N LEU A 6 3.91 -0.64 -0.19
CA LEU A 6 3.26 0.08 -1.28
C LEU A 6 2.21 1.03 -0.73
N ASP A 7 2.31 2.28 -1.15
CA ASP A 7 1.32 3.31 -0.84
C ASP A 7 0.02 3.05 -1.61
N THR A 8 -1.07 3.58 -1.07
CA THR A 8 -2.40 3.52 -1.65
C THR A 8 -2.43 3.92 -3.13
N ASN A 9 -1.69 4.95 -3.51
CA ASN A 9 -1.66 5.45 -4.88
C ASN A 9 -1.17 4.41 -5.90
N ILE A 10 -0.26 3.54 -5.48
CA ILE A 10 0.22 2.47 -6.36
C ILE A 10 -0.94 1.54 -6.74
N PHE A 11 -1.79 1.20 -5.78
CA PHE A 11 -2.92 0.31 -6.05
C PHE A 11 -4.00 1.00 -6.88
N ILE A 12 -4.26 2.28 -6.63
CA ILE A 12 -5.20 3.03 -7.46
C ILE A 12 -4.72 3.06 -8.92
N ASP A 13 -3.44 3.38 -9.12
CA ASP A 13 -2.85 3.40 -10.45
C ASP A 13 -2.90 2.03 -11.12
N PHE A 14 -2.68 0.97 -10.34
CA PHE A 14 -2.71 -0.40 -10.86
C PHE A 14 -4.10 -0.79 -11.38
N PHE A 15 -5.17 -0.40 -10.69
CA PHE A 15 -6.53 -0.82 -11.03
C PHE A 15 -7.27 0.13 -11.97
N GLU A 16 -6.80 1.37 -12.13
CA GLU A 16 -7.42 2.35 -13.02
C GLU A 16 -6.60 2.50 -14.29
N GLU A 17 -7.02 1.83 -15.37
CA GLU A 17 -6.27 1.78 -16.62
C GLU A 17 -6.09 3.15 -17.28
N THR A 18 -6.99 4.09 -16.99
CA THR A 18 -6.92 5.44 -17.56
C THR A 18 -5.94 6.36 -16.87
N ARG A 19 -5.37 5.94 -15.74
CA ARG A 19 -4.43 6.77 -15.01
C ARG A 19 -3.06 6.77 -15.68
N GLU A 20 -2.40 7.93 -15.61
CA GLU A 20 -1.10 8.17 -16.25
C GLU A 20 -0.05 7.12 -15.85
N ASN A 21 -0.02 6.75 -14.57
CA ASN A 21 1.00 5.84 -14.04
C ASN A 21 0.55 4.38 -14.00
N ASN A 22 -0.51 4.02 -14.73
CA ASN A 22 -1.03 2.64 -14.70
C ASN A 22 0.03 1.62 -15.12
N GLN A 23 0.75 1.87 -16.21
CA GLN A 23 1.77 0.94 -16.69
C GLN A 23 2.94 0.81 -15.72
N GLN A 24 3.40 1.93 -15.15
CA GLN A 24 4.47 1.89 -14.17
C GLN A 24 4.08 1.09 -12.94
N ALA A 25 2.83 1.25 -12.46
CA ALA A 25 2.35 0.49 -11.30
C ALA A 25 2.31 -1.01 -11.60
N LYS A 26 1.84 -1.40 -12.78
CA LYS A 26 1.84 -2.79 -13.20
C LYS A 26 3.25 -3.37 -13.29
N GLN A 27 4.16 -2.62 -13.89
CA GLN A 27 5.56 -3.04 -14.02
C GLN A 27 6.22 -3.20 -12.66
N LEU A 28 5.95 -2.28 -11.74
CA LEU A 28 6.50 -2.35 -10.39
C LEU A 28 6.04 -3.62 -9.66
N ILE A 29 4.74 -3.88 -9.66
CA ILE A 29 4.19 -5.06 -8.95
C ILE A 29 4.72 -6.35 -9.56
N TYR A 30 4.75 -6.46 -10.88
CA TYR A 30 5.31 -7.64 -11.56
C TYR A 30 6.79 -7.83 -11.25
N PHE A 31 7.56 -6.73 -11.22
CA PHE A 31 8.98 -6.79 -10.86
C PHE A 31 9.17 -7.33 -9.45
N LEU A 32 8.39 -6.82 -8.50
CA LEU A 32 8.51 -7.23 -7.10
C LEU A 32 8.19 -8.72 -6.95
N ILE A 33 7.10 -9.17 -7.54
CA ILE A 33 6.71 -10.58 -7.47
C ILE A 33 7.76 -11.46 -8.13
N SER A 34 8.27 -11.06 -9.31
CA SER A 34 9.24 -11.84 -10.07
C SER A 34 10.59 -11.96 -9.35
N ASN A 35 10.90 -11.05 -8.44
CA ASN A 35 12.14 -11.04 -7.69
C ASN A 35 11.98 -11.52 -6.25
N ASP A 36 10.86 -12.16 -5.93
CA ASP A 36 10.56 -12.70 -4.61
C ASP A 36 10.63 -11.64 -3.50
N ILE A 37 10.19 -10.43 -3.82
CA ILE A 37 10.12 -9.34 -2.85
C ILE A 37 8.70 -9.30 -2.28
N LYS A 38 8.59 -9.34 -0.95
CA LYS A 38 7.31 -9.34 -0.28
C LYS A 38 6.69 -7.95 -0.30
N ILE A 39 5.43 -7.87 -0.67
CA ILE A 39 4.69 -6.62 -0.76
C ILE A 39 3.82 -6.47 0.50
N ILE A 40 4.02 -5.36 1.21
CA ILE A 40 3.27 -5.06 2.44
C ILE A 40 2.46 -3.78 2.21
N PHE A 41 1.24 -3.79 2.69
CA PHE A 41 0.40 -2.59 2.66
C PHE A 41 -0.56 -2.59 3.85
N SER A 42 -1.07 -1.41 4.17
CA SER A 42 -1.92 -1.23 5.35
C SER A 42 -3.40 -1.42 5.04
N GLU A 43 -4.17 -1.83 6.04
CA GLU A 43 -5.60 -2.09 5.90
C GLU A 43 -6.40 -0.87 5.42
N ASP A 44 -6.00 0.34 5.81
CA ASP A 44 -6.70 1.56 5.41
C ASP A 44 -6.71 1.76 3.90
N MET A 45 -5.71 1.21 3.20
CA MET A 45 -5.64 1.25 1.75
C MET A 45 -6.91 0.66 1.13
N ILE A 46 -7.45 -0.41 1.72
CA ILE A 46 -8.58 -1.13 1.14
C ILE A 46 -9.80 -0.22 1.00
N SER A 47 -10.16 0.51 2.05
CA SER A 47 -11.31 1.41 1.98
C SER A 47 -11.06 2.62 1.08
N THR A 48 -9.85 3.15 1.09
CA THR A 48 -9.50 4.29 0.25
C THR A 48 -9.55 3.94 -1.23
N VAL A 49 -8.95 2.81 -1.61
CA VAL A 49 -8.98 2.34 -3.00
C VAL A 49 -10.41 2.04 -3.43
N ALA A 50 -11.17 1.35 -2.59
CA ALA A 50 -12.56 1.02 -2.91
C ALA A 50 -13.41 2.28 -3.14
N TYR A 51 -13.15 3.35 -2.39
CA TYR A 51 -13.87 4.61 -2.55
C TYR A 51 -13.52 5.32 -3.86
N ILE A 52 -12.25 5.25 -4.26
CA ILE A 52 -11.77 5.99 -5.44
C ILE A 52 -12.02 5.23 -6.75
N LEU A 53 -11.95 3.90 -6.74
CA LEU A 53 -12.09 3.11 -7.96
C LEU A 53 -13.47 3.27 -8.60
N LYS A 54 -13.49 3.30 -9.92
CA LYS A 54 -14.73 3.24 -10.66
C LYS A 54 -15.43 1.93 -10.38
N LYS A 55 -16.76 1.95 -10.44
CA LYS A 55 -17.60 0.79 -10.12
C LYS A 55 -17.21 -0.45 -10.90
N GLU A 56 -16.87 -0.30 -12.20
CA GLU A 56 -16.47 -1.43 -13.04
C GLU A 56 -15.15 -2.06 -12.62
N ASN A 57 -14.31 -1.34 -11.88
CA ASN A 57 -13.01 -1.83 -11.41
C ASN A 57 -13.06 -2.41 -10.00
N LEU A 58 -14.12 -2.12 -9.26
CA LEU A 58 -14.24 -2.57 -7.87
C LEU A 58 -14.24 -4.10 -7.76
N GLY A 59 -14.92 -4.79 -8.67
CA GLY A 59 -14.95 -6.25 -8.69
C GLY A 59 -13.59 -6.87 -8.89
N LYS A 60 -12.76 -6.27 -9.75
CA LYS A 60 -11.37 -6.71 -9.95
C LYS A 60 -10.56 -6.54 -8.67
N PHE A 61 -10.75 -5.42 -7.99
CA PHE A 61 -10.05 -5.13 -6.75
C PHE A 61 -10.42 -6.11 -5.65
N THR A 62 -11.71 -6.36 -5.44
CA THR A 62 -12.14 -7.31 -4.39
C THR A 62 -11.65 -8.72 -4.68
N HIS A 63 -11.63 -9.13 -5.95
CA HIS A 63 -11.08 -10.43 -6.34
C HIS A 63 -9.58 -10.50 -6.04
N PHE A 64 -8.86 -9.42 -6.34
CA PHE A 64 -7.43 -9.31 -6.05
C PHE A 64 -7.17 -9.48 -4.55
N ILE A 65 -7.92 -8.76 -3.70
CA ILE A 65 -7.74 -8.85 -2.25
C ILE A 65 -7.97 -10.29 -1.74
N LYS A 66 -9.02 -10.96 -2.23
CA LYS A 66 -9.27 -12.35 -1.85
C LYS A 66 -8.12 -13.26 -2.24
N THR A 67 -7.58 -13.05 -3.44
CA THR A 67 -6.49 -13.89 -3.96
C THR A 67 -5.22 -13.69 -3.16
N ILE A 68 -4.81 -12.43 -2.93
CA ILE A 68 -3.54 -12.16 -2.27
C ILE A 68 -3.54 -12.52 -0.79
N SER A 69 -4.72 -12.57 -0.15
CA SER A 69 -4.79 -12.95 1.25
C SER A 69 -4.33 -14.39 1.50
N LEU A 70 -4.27 -15.20 0.44
CA LEU A 70 -3.79 -16.58 0.50
C LEU A 70 -2.33 -16.72 0.01
N GLU A 71 -1.73 -15.64 -0.49
CA GLU A 71 -0.40 -15.69 -1.10
C GLU A 71 0.64 -15.11 -0.14
N LYS A 72 1.78 -15.80 -0.03
CA LYS A 72 2.88 -15.38 0.84
C LYS A 72 3.61 -14.13 0.36
N GLU A 73 3.43 -13.76 -0.91
CA GLU A 73 4.07 -12.58 -1.51
C GLU A 73 3.46 -11.27 -1.04
N PHE A 74 2.29 -11.32 -0.39
CA PHE A 74 1.58 -10.14 0.06
C PHE A 74 1.24 -10.26 1.54
N GLU A 75 1.24 -9.13 2.23
CA GLU A 75 0.79 -9.07 3.62
C GLU A 75 0.06 -7.76 3.89
N ILE A 76 -1.13 -7.89 4.47
CA ILE A 76 -1.94 -6.74 4.88
C ILE A 76 -1.69 -6.53 6.38
N VAL A 77 -1.29 -5.31 6.75
CA VAL A 77 -0.95 -4.99 8.13
C VAL A 77 -1.77 -3.83 8.65
N SER A 78 -1.92 -3.76 9.97
CA SER A 78 -2.56 -2.62 10.62
C SER A 78 -1.50 -1.70 11.21
N PHE A 79 -1.86 -0.43 11.44
CA PHE A 79 -0.92 0.52 12.02
C PHE A 79 -0.57 0.19 13.47
N GLY A 80 -1.59 -0.02 14.30
CA GLY A 80 -1.39 -0.20 15.73
C GLY A 80 -1.20 1.14 16.46
N VAL A 81 -1.39 1.10 17.77
CA VAL A 81 -1.34 2.32 18.60
C VAL A 81 0.02 3.00 18.54
N SER A 82 1.09 2.21 18.56
CA SER A 82 2.46 2.76 18.55
C SER A 82 2.72 3.59 17.29
N VAL A 83 2.36 3.06 16.11
CA VAL A 83 2.52 3.77 14.83
C VAL A 83 1.67 5.04 14.81
N ILE A 84 0.42 4.94 15.26
CA ILE A 84 -0.49 6.08 15.29
C ILE A 84 0.08 7.20 16.17
N ASN A 85 0.57 6.87 17.36
CA ASN A 85 1.16 7.86 18.26
C ASN A 85 2.40 8.51 17.66
N MET A 86 3.27 7.73 17.05
CA MET A 86 4.46 8.27 16.39
C MET A 86 4.09 9.23 15.25
N ALA A 87 3.08 8.89 14.47
CA ALA A 87 2.60 9.77 13.40
C ALA A 87 2.00 11.07 13.97
N CYS A 88 1.25 10.98 15.07
CA CYS A 88 0.69 12.15 15.73
C CYS A 88 1.80 13.08 16.25
N ASP A 89 2.81 12.52 16.91
CA ASP A 89 3.94 13.30 17.41
C ASP A 89 4.70 13.98 16.28
N TYR A 90 4.90 13.28 15.20
CA TYR A 90 5.60 13.81 14.03
C TYR A 90 4.80 14.94 13.39
N TYR A 91 3.49 14.76 13.25
CA TYR A 91 2.62 15.80 12.70
C TYR A 91 2.61 17.04 13.59
N ASP A 92 2.56 16.88 14.92
CA ASP A 92 2.60 18.01 15.83
C ASP A 92 3.86 18.83 15.65
N LYS A 93 4.98 18.17 15.40
CA LYS A 93 6.28 18.83 15.26
C LYS A 93 6.52 19.41 13.87
N TYR A 94 6.16 18.69 12.82
CA TYR A 94 6.55 19.03 11.45
C TYR A 94 5.40 19.42 10.53
N ARG A 95 4.16 19.16 10.92
CA ARG A 95 2.98 19.26 10.03
C ARG A 95 3.16 18.37 8.80
N GLY A 96 2.58 18.72 7.66
CA GLY A 96 2.67 17.92 6.46
C GLY A 96 1.50 16.94 6.35
N ASP A 97 1.70 15.85 5.60
CA ASP A 97 0.65 14.86 5.33
C ASP A 97 0.65 13.77 6.40
N PHE A 98 -0.39 13.76 7.22
CA PHE A 98 -0.53 12.80 8.32
C PHE A 98 -0.54 11.35 7.82
N GLU A 99 -1.23 11.10 6.69
CA GLU A 99 -1.30 9.75 6.12
C GLU A 99 0.08 9.23 5.72
N ASP A 100 0.93 10.09 5.16
CA ASP A 100 2.30 9.72 4.80
C ASP A 100 3.08 9.28 6.03
N TYR A 101 2.90 9.95 7.17
CA TYR A 101 3.56 9.57 8.40
C TYR A 101 3.09 8.22 8.91
N LEU A 102 1.79 7.95 8.84
CA LEU A 102 1.25 6.64 9.23
C LEU A 102 1.90 5.54 8.39
N GLN A 103 1.98 5.73 7.10
CA GLN A 103 2.54 4.72 6.20
C GLN A 103 4.04 4.55 6.41
N TYR A 104 4.77 5.64 6.59
CA TYR A 104 6.22 5.59 6.85
C TYR A 104 6.53 4.79 8.12
N PHE A 105 5.87 5.12 9.22
CA PHE A 105 6.13 4.42 10.49
C PHE A 105 5.62 2.98 10.46
N CYS A 106 4.56 2.72 9.72
CA CYS A 106 4.08 1.35 9.51
C CYS A 106 5.12 0.52 8.76
N ALA A 107 5.65 1.07 7.68
CA ALA A 107 6.68 0.39 6.89
C ALA A 107 7.93 0.10 7.73
N GLU A 108 8.33 1.05 8.57
CA GLU A 108 9.47 0.88 9.46
C GLU A 108 9.21 -0.23 10.49
N LYS A 109 8.04 -0.24 11.10
CA LYS A 109 7.64 -1.28 12.06
C LYS A 109 7.69 -2.67 11.42
N GLU A 110 7.26 -2.79 10.16
CA GLU A 110 7.22 -4.06 9.45
C GLU A 110 8.58 -4.48 8.86
N GLY A 111 9.60 -3.66 9.02
CA GLY A 111 10.93 -3.99 8.53
C GLY A 111 11.09 -3.86 7.03
N CYS A 112 10.30 -2.97 6.40
CA CYS A 112 10.41 -2.76 4.96
C CYS A 112 11.68 -1.99 4.62
N CYS A 113 12.35 -2.39 3.53
CA CYS A 113 13.56 -1.72 3.07
C CYS A 113 13.28 -0.53 2.17
N ALA A 114 12.04 -0.37 1.69
CA ALA A 114 11.65 0.73 0.82
C ALA A 114 10.14 0.97 0.89
N ILE A 115 9.74 2.18 0.55
CA ILE A 115 8.35 2.57 0.35
C ILE A 115 8.23 3.11 -1.07
N TYR A 116 7.26 2.59 -1.82
CA TYR A 116 6.93 3.10 -3.16
C TYR A 116 5.64 3.90 -3.10
N THR A 117 5.68 5.10 -3.62
CA THR A 117 4.54 6.04 -3.63
C THR A 117 4.13 6.45 -5.02
#